data_927140943596a32d2d0d0c80f0e67d86
#
_entry.id   927140943596a32d2d0d0c80f0e67d86
#
_cell.length_a   1.000
_cell.length_b   1.000
_cell.length_c   1.000
_cell.angle_alpha   90.00
_cell.angle_beta   90.00
_cell.angle_gamma   90.00
#
_symmetry.space_group_name_H-M   'P 1'
#
loop_
_entity.id
_entity.type
_entity.pdbx_description
1 polymer ?
#
loop_
_entity_poly.entity_id
_entity_poly.type
_entity_poly.pdbx_seq_one_letter_code
_entity_poly.pdbx_strand_id
1 'polypeptide(L)'
;VAVQWVAHATLPAGGGCHTLCVPLPFDDLLARARALPRDGRRALLGIAGSPGAGKTTLAERLVDALNGDGPRWAAHVPMDGFHLADAELDRLGRRDRKGAPDTFDAAGYAALLGRLREETDEVVYAPGFERVLEQPLAGAIPVPPEARLVVTEGNYLLLREGSWARVRPCLDEVWFCEVAEDERIRRLVARHEEFGKEHEAAVAWVLGSDQHNADLVATTRQWADLVVPAGVPLPVS
;
A
#
# COMPACT_ATOMS: atom_id res chain seq x y z
N VAL A 1 23.03 19.95 -7.12
CA VAL A 1 23.91 18.87 -7.59
C VAL A 1 23.05 17.63 -7.53
N ALA A 2 22.58 17.17 -8.72
CA ALA A 2 21.76 15.98 -8.86
C ALA A 2 22.62 14.74 -8.60
N VAL A 3 22.30 13.97 -7.58
CA VAL A 3 22.89 12.66 -7.34
C VAL A 3 22.10 11.66 -8.18
N GLN A 4 22.70 11.26 -9.29
CA GLN A 4 22.21 10.26 -10.21
C GLN A 4 22.57 8.87 -9.64
N TRP A 5 21.58 8.15 -9.10
CA TRP A 5 21.75 6.75 -8.69
C TRP A 5 21.38 5.85 -9.87
N VAL A 6 22.37 5.51 -10.68
CA VAL A 6 22.29 4.42 -11.66
C VAL A 6 23.29 3.35 -11.24
N ALA A 7 22.82 2.32 -10.58
CA ALA A 7 23.59 1.10 -10.39
C ALA A 7 23.36 0.17 -11.60
N HIS A 8 24.06 0.42 -12.71
CA HIS A 8 24.25 -0.56 -13.76
C HIS A 8 25.63 -1.18 -13.58
N ALA A 9 25.69 -2.33 -12.92
CA ALA A 9 26.86 -3.18 -13.02
C ALA A 9 26.66 -4.12 -14.22
N THR A 10 27.34 -3.81 -15.33
CA THR A 10 27.46 -4.69 -16.50
C THR A 10 28.59 -5.68 -16.24
N LEU A 11 28.27 -6.97 -16.12
CA LEU A 11 29.22 -8.06 -16.21
C LEU A 11 29.12 -8.77 -17.56
N PRO A 12 30.22 -9.38 -18.09
CA PRO A 12 30.29 -9.86 -19.46
C PRO A 12 29.43 -11.09 -19.74
N ALA A 13 29.01 -11.23 -20.98
CA ALA A 13 28.13 -12.25 -21.53
C ALA A 13 28.63 -13.69 -21.27
N GLY A 14 27.77 -14.50 -20.65
CA GLY A 14 27.97 -15.96 -20.53
C GLY A 14 27.43 -16.51 -19.21
N GLY A 15 26.13 -16.73 -19.12
CA GLY A 15 25.53 -17.38 -17.95
C GLY A 15 24.23 -16.67 -17.53
N GLY A 16 23.17 -17.42 -17.26
CA GLY A 16 21.84 -16.91 -16.94
C GLY A 16 21.86 -15.77 -15.93
N CYS A 17 21.28 -14.65 -16.28
CA CYS A 17 21.21 -13.45 -15.46
C CYS A 17 20.24 -13.70 -14.28
N HIS A 18 20.72 -14.32 -13.23
CA HIS A 18 20.12 -14.15 -11.91
C HIS A 18 20.61 -12.80 -11.40
N THR A 19 19.84 -11.75 -11.69
CA THR A 19 20.00 -10.47 -10.98
C THR A 19 19.77 -10.77 -9.50
N LEU A 20 20.83 -10.86 -8.72
CA LEU A 20 20.74 -10.91 -7.26
C LEU A 20 20.09 -9.58 -6.83
N CYS A 21 18.79 -9.63 -6.57
CA CYS A 21 18.08 -8.51 -5.97
C CYS A 21 18.62 -8.40 -4.54
N VAL A 22 19.58 -7.48 -4.33
CA VAL A 22 20.07 -7.19 -2.99
C VAL A 22 18.91 -6.57 -2.23
N PRO A 23 18.48 -7.13 -1.09
CA PRO A 23 17.43 -6.53 -0.28
C PRO A 23 17.84 -5.09 0.07
N LEU A 24 16.96 -4.12 -0.20
CA LEU A 24 17.16 -2.75 0.29
C LEU A 24 17.08 -2.79 1.82
N PRO A 25 18.08 -2.30 2.56
CA PRO A 25 17.98 -2.19 4.01
C PRO A 25 16.78 -1.31 4.39
N PHE A 26 16.11 -1.64 5.49
CA PHE A 26 14.99 -0.84 5.98
C PHE A 26 15.39 0.64 6.24
N ASP A 27 16.62 0.85 6.72
CA ASP A 27 17.16 2.18 6.98
C ASP A 27 17.25 3.05 5.71
N ASP A 28 17.54 2.45 4.55
CA ASP A 28 17.55 3.16 3.27
C ASP A 28 16.13 3.57 2.85
N LEU A 29 15.14 2.70 3.07
CA LEU A 29 13.73 3.02 2.84
C LEU A 29 13.26 4.14 3.79
N LEU A 30 13.64 4.06 5.05
CA LEU A 30 13.33 5.06 6.07
C LEU A 30 13.95 6.43 5.72
N ALA A 31 15.23 6.44 5.32
CA ALA A 31 15.92 7.65 4.89
C ALA A 31 15.25 8.27 3.65
N ARG A 32 14.87 7.43 2.68
CA ARG A 32 14.16 7.87 1.47
C ARG A 32 12.79 8.46 1.78
N ALA A 33 12.00 7.79 2.63
CA ALA A 33 10.70 8.30 3.08
C ALA A 33 10.82 9.64 3.81
N ARG A 34 11.83 9.78 4.69
CA ARG A 34 12.11 11.01 5.43
C ARG A 34 12.50 12.18 4.53
N ALA A 35 13.07 11.91 3.37
CA ALA A 35 13.51 12.93 2.41
C ALA A 35 12.39 13.38 1.44
N LEU A 36 11.20 12.75 1.44
CA LEU A 36 10.10 13.10 0.53
C LEU A 36 9.48 14.48 0.79
N PRO A 37 9.19 14.89 2.03
CA PRO A 37 8.66 16.24 2.28
C PRO A 37 9.69 17.31 1.91
N ARG A 38 9.27 18.22 1.01
CA ARG A 38 10.13 19.32 0.53
C ARG A 38 9.41 20.65 0.67
N ASP A 39 10.17 21.72 0.83
CA ASP A 39 9.66 23.11 0.82
C ASP A 39 8.47 23.37 1.77
N GLY A 40 8.49 22.70 2.92
CA GLY A 40 7.42 22.84 3.90
C GLY A 40 6.12 22.11 3.58
N ARG A 41 6.01 21.45 2.42
CA ARG A 41 4.79 20.75 1.98
C ARG A 41 4.71 19.34 2.56
N ARG A 42 3.48 18.89 2.84
CA ARG A 42 3.21 17.49 3.17
C ARG A 42 3.41 16.62 1.94
N ALA A 43 4.17 15.55 2.08
CA ALA A 43 4.37 14.53 1.05
C ALA A 43 3.42 13.34 1.25
N LEU A 44 3.09 12.65 0.16
CA LEU A 44 2.28 11.44 0.14
C LEU A 44 3.07 10.29 -0.51
N LEU A 45 3.38 9.28 0.29
CA LEU A 45 4.05 8.05 -0.16
C LEU A 45 3.00 6.94 -0.33
N GLY A 46 2.90 6.38 -1.53
CA GLY A 46 2.08 5.21 -1.81
C GLY A 46 2.89 3.92 -1.67
N ILE A 47 2.30 2.89 -1.05
CA ILE A 47 2.85 1.54 -1.03
C ILE A 47 1.85 0.62 -1.73
N ALA A 48 2.17 0.23 -2.95
CA ALA A 48 1.37 -0.66 -3.79
C ALA A 48 1.89 -2.11 -3.72
N GLY A 49 1.10 -3.05 -4.22
CA GLY A 49 1.47 -4.45 -4.32
C GLY A 49 0.26 -5.37 -4.17
N SER A 50 0.43 -6.62 -4.53
CA SER A 50 -0.64 -7.63 -4.50
C SER A 50 -1.17 -7.87 -3.08
N PRO A 51 -2.39 -8.40 -2.91
CA PRO A 51 -2.86 -8.90 -1.61
C PRO A 51 -1.81 -9.84 -1.00
N GLY A 52 -1.53 -9.72 0.30
CA GLY A 52 -0.53 -10.54 0.99
C GLY A 52 0.94 -10.15 0.80
N ALA A 53 1.25 -9.06 0.05
CA ALA A 53 2.62 -8.63 -0.21
C ALA A 53 3.33 -7.93 0.97
N GLY A 54 2.65 -7.68 2.09
CA GLY A 54 3.24 -7.04 3.28
C GLY A 54 3.23 -5.51 3.26
N LYS A 55 2.39 -4.88 2.42
CA LYS A 55 2.26 -3.43 2.32
C LYS A 55 1.96 -2.74 3.64
N THR A 56 0.93 -3.23 4.35
CA THR A 56 0.49 -2.67 5.63
C THR A 56 1.60 -2.75 6.67
N THR A 57 2.29 -3.90 6.77
CA THR A 57 3.42 -4.08 7.68
C THR A 57 4.56 -3.10 7.38
N LEU A 58 4.88 -2.88 6.11
CA LEU A 58 5.90 -1.90 5.71
C LEU A 58 5.45 -0.48 6.05
N ALA A 59 4.19 -0.12 5.76
CA ALA A 59 3.64 1.20 6.05
C ALA A 59 3.67 1.52 7.54
N GLU A 60 3.16 0.61 8.38
CA GLU A 60 3.15 0.76 9.84
C GLU A 60 4.55 0.93 10.40
N ARG A 61 5.49 0.05 10.02
CA ARG A 61 6.87 0.15 10.49
C ARG A 61 7.60 1.43 10.05
N LEU A 62 7.33 1.91 8.83
CA LEU A 62 7.87 3.20 8.39
C LEU A 62 7.31 4.34 9.24
N VAL A 63 6.00 4.35 9.49
CA VAL A 63 5.36 5.39 10.29
C VAL A 63 5.85 5.36 11.73
N ASP A 64 5.95 4.18 12.34
CA ASP A 64 6.47 4.02 13.70
C ASP A 64 7.93 4.51 13.80
N ALA A 65 8.80 4.11 12.88
CA ALA A 65 10.19 4.52 12.87
C ALA A 65 10.39 6.02 12.58
N LEU A 66 9.49 6.62 11.76
CA LEU A 66 9.50 8.05 11.46
C LEU A 66 9.03 8.90 12.65
N ASN A 67 8.08 8.39 13.41
CA ASN A 67 7.54 9.09 14.58
C ASN A 67 8.43 8.92 15.81
N GLY A 68 9.05 7.74 16.01
CA GLY A 68 9.79 7.46 17.25
C GLY A 68 8.96 7.81 18.48
N ASP A 69 9.59 8.43 19.49
CA ASP A 69 8.90 8.92 20.71
C ASP A 69 8.40 10.37 20.58
N GLY A 70 8.46 10.94 19.37
CA GLY A 70 8.14 12.34 19.11
C GLY A 70 6.72 12.61 18.62
N PRO A 71 6.42 13.85 18.19
CA PRO A 71 5.14 14.21 17.62
C PRO A 71 4.87 13.41 16.32
N ARG A 72 3.60 13.23 15.97
CA ARG A 72 3.14 12.50 14.78
C ARG A 72 3.61 13.17 13.48
N TRP A 73 4.88 12.96 13.13
CA TRP A 73 5.50 13.48 11.92
C TRP A 73 5.00 12.76 10.66
N ALA A 74 4.61 11.49 10.80
CA ALA A 74 4.03 10.68 9.74
C ALA A 74 2.68 10.12 10.17
N ALA A 75 1.75 9.96 9.21
CA ALA A 75 0.46 9.32 9.41
C ALA A 75 0.25 8.18 8.41
N HIS A 76 -0.39 7.09 8.84
CA HIS A 76 -0.78 5.97 7.99
C HIS A 76 -2.26 6.11 7.60
N VAL A 77 -2.55 6.13 6.30
CA VAL A 77 -3.91 6.23 5.75
C VAL A 77 -4.10 5.12 4.71
N PRO A 78 -4.61 3.94 5.10
CA PRO A 78 -4.79 2.82 4.18
C PRO A 78 -5.95 3.04 3.21
N MET A 79 -5.81 2.50 1.98
CA MET A 79 -6.88 2.48 0.97
C MET A 79 -8.11 1.69 1.45
N ASP A 80 -7.92 0.72 2.33
CA ASP A 80 -8.98 -0.18 2.78
C ASP A 80 -10.14 0.54 3.47
N GLY A 81 -9.91 1.73 4.04
CA GLY A 81 -10.98 2.60 4.56
C GLY A 81 -11.99 3.06 3.50
N PHE A 82 -11.69 2.86 2.22
CA PHE A 82 -12.57 3.22 1.09
C PHE A 82 -13.30 2.02 0.48
N HIS A 83 -13.33 0.86 1.12
CA HIS A 83 -14.27 -0.18 0.74
C HIS A 83 -15.70 0.36 0.78
N LEU A 84 -16.53 -0.06 -0.18
CA LEU A 84 -17.96 0.15 -0.08
C LEU A 84 -18.52 -0.70 1.07
N ALA A 85 -19.50 -0.18 1.77
CA ALA A 85 -20.19 -0.91 2.82
C ALA A 85 -20.88 -2.16 2.24
N ASP A 86 -21.00 -3.21 3.05
CA ASP A 86 -21.59 -4.47 2.63
C ASP A 86 -23.01 -4.30 2.07
N ALA A 87 -23.82 -3.45 2.70
CA ALA A 87 -25.18 -3.14 2.21
C ALA A 87 -25.17 -2.54 0.80
N GLU A 88 -24.16 -1.73 0.47
CA GLU A 88 -24.01 -1.17 -0.87
C GLU A 88 -23.50 -2.21 -1.87
N LEU A 89 -22.56 -3.07 -1.44
CA LEU A 89 -22.08 -4.19 -2.26
C LEU A 89 -23.22 -5.17 -2.59
N ASP A 90 -24.11 -5.45 -1.63
CA ASP A 90 -25.29 -6.28 -1.84
C ASP A 90 -26.24 -5.63 -2.85
N ARG A 91 -26.52 -4.32 -2.71
CA ARG A 91 -27.35 -3.56 -3.66
C ARG A 91 -26.79 -3.57 -5.08
N LEU A 92 -25.45 -3.57 -5.20
CA LEU A 92 -24.74 -3.59 -6.49
C LEU A 92 -24.50 -5.00 -7.05
N GLY A 93 -24.79 -6.05 -6.28
CA GLY A 93 -24.50 -7.44 -6.65
C GLY A 93 -23.00 -7.70 -6.76
N ARG A 94 -22.18 -7.13 -5.85
CA ARG A 94 -20.70 -7.18 -5.86
C ARG A 94 -20.09 -7.78 -4.59
N ARG A 95 -20.94 -8.29 -3.69
CA ARG A 95 -20.49 -8.84 -2.40
C ARG A 95 -19.55 -10.04 -2.55
N ASP A 96 -19.79 -10.87 -3.54
CA ASP A 96 -19.04 -12.07 -3.89
C ASP A 96 -17.59 -11.82 -4.33
N ARG A 97 -17.28 -10.57 -4.70
CA ARG A 97 -15.94 -10.15 -5.09
C ARG A 97 -15.42 -8.94 -4.29
N LYS A 98 -15.86 -8.82 -3.03
CA LYS A 98 -15.35 -7.78 -2.13
C LYS A 98 -13.82 -7.80 -2.11
N GLY A 99 -13.20 -6.63 -2.30
CA GLY A 99 -11.75 -6.47 -2.49
C GLY A 99 -11.33 -6.28 -3.94
N ALA A 100 -12.24 -6.47 -4.94
CA ALA A 100 -11.98 -6.10 -6.33
C ALA A 100 -12.01 -4.58 -6.54
N PRO A 101 -11.38 -4.02 -7.60
CA PRO A 101 -11.27 -2.57 -7.80
C PRO A 101 -12.59 -1.80 -7.79
N ASP A 102 -13.67 -2.42 -8.24
CA ASP A 102 -15.02 -1.83 -8.34
C ASP A 102 -15.87 -1.99 -7.07
N THR A 103 -15.25 -2.44 -5.97
CA THR A 103 -15.84 -2.54 -4.64
C THR A 103 -15.32 -1.47 -3.67
N PHE A 104 -14.67 -0.43 -4.21
CA PHE A 104 -14.14 0.71 -3.49
C PHE A 104 -14.68 2.03 -4.04
N ASP A 105 -14.71 3.04 -3.18
CA ASP A 105 -14.87 4.43 -3.60
C ASP A 105 -13.50 5.03 -3.99
N ALA A 106 -13.04 4.69 -5.18
CA ALA A 106 -11.78 5.20 -5.71
C ALA A 106 -11.77 6.74 -5.92
N ALA A 107 -12.93 7.33 -6.21
CA ALA A 107 -13.05 8.77 -6.39
C ALA A 107 -12.94 9.51 -5.05
N GLY A 108 -13.62 9.03 -4.01
CA GLY A 108 -13.52 9.55 -2.65
C GLY A 108 -12.11 9.38 -2.09
N TYR A 109 -11.44 8.25 -2.38
CA TYR A 109 -10.05 8.05 -1.99
C TYR A 109 -9.12 9.08 -2.64
N ALA A 110 -9.20 9.28 -3.95
CA ALA A 110 -8.40 10.28 -4.64
C ALA A 110 -8.68 11.72 -4.12
N ALA A 111 -9.93 12.03 -3.81
CA ALA A 111 -10.31 13.31 -3.23
C ALA A 111 -9.70 13.51 -1.83
N LEU A 112 -9.71 12.48 -0.97
CA LEU A 112 -9.04 12.54 0.32
C LEU A 112 -7.54 12.77 0.19
N LEU A 113 -6.86 12.07 -0.73
CA LEU A 113 -5.43 12.28 -0.96
C LEU A 113 -5.13 13.73 -1.39
N GLY A 114 -5.96 14.34 -2.23
CA GLY A 114 -5.89 15.75 -2.58
C GLY A 114 -6.03 16.66 -1.35
N ARG A 115 -7.05 16.45 -0.52
CA ARG A 115 -7.25 17.17 0.73
C ARG A 115 -6.05 17.04 1.67
N LEU A 116 -5.53 15.84 1.85
CA LEU A 116 -4.36 15.59 2.71
C LEU A 116 -3.12 16.36 2.25
N ARG A 117 -2.98 16.60 0.95
CA ARG A 117 -1.89 17.40 0.38
C ARG A 117 -2.06 18.91 0.63
N GLU A 118 -3.28 19.40 0.52
CA GLU A 118 -3.60 20.84 0.49
C GLU A 118 -4.00 21.39 1.86
N GLU A 119 -4.81 20.63 2.60
CA GLU A 119 -5.35 21.04 3.91
C GLU A 119 -4.37 20.67 5.03
N THR A 120 -3.56 21.63 5.47
CA THR A 120 -2.54 21.44 6.50
C THR A 120 -2.76 22.29 7.76
N ASP A 121 -3.84 23.06 7.81
CA ASP A 121 -4.13 23.96 8.92
C ASP A 121 -5.02 23.31 10.00
N GLU A 122 -5.76 22.26 9.63
CA GLU A 122 -6.66 21.53 10.51
C GLU A 122 -6.43 20.01 10.41
N VAL A 123 -7.00 19.26 11.37
CA VAL A 123 -6.98 17.80 11.35
C VAL A 123 -7.86 17.30 10.21
N VAL A 124 -7.28 16.53 9.28
CA VAL A 124 -8.03 15.83 8.25
C VAL A 124 -8.35 14.42 8.76
N TYR A 125 -9.63 14.07 8.83
CA TYR A 125 -10.06 12.73 9.25
C TYR A 125 -10.20 11.83 8.03
N ALA A 126 -9.47 10.70 8.06
CA ALA A 126 -9.56 9.64 7.07
C ALA A 126 -10.40 8.47 7.60
N PRO A 127 -11.08 7.70 6.74
CA PRO A 127 -11.71 6.46 7.14
C PRO A 127 -10.66 5.37 7.40
N GLY A 128 -10.95 4.50 8.36
CA GLY A 128 -10.22 3.25 8.59
C GLY A 128 -11.07 2.04 8.20
N PHE A 129 -10.49 0.85 8.23
CA PHE A 129 -11.20 -0.40 8.02
C PHE A 129 -11.17 -1.24 9.31
N GLU A 130 -12.35 -1.53 9.84
CA GLU A 130 -12.49 -2.36 11.04
C GLU A 130 -12.61 -3.83 10.63
N ARG A 131 -11.61 -4.63 11.00
CA ARG A 131 -11.50 -6.02 10.55
C ARG A 131 -12.51 -6.96 11.20
N VAL A 132 -12.91 -6.68 12.44
CA VAL A 132 -13.94 -7.51 13.14
C VAL A 132 -15.31 -7.30 12.51
N LEU A 133 -15.62 -6.06 12.13
CA LEU A 133 -16.88 -5.73 11.46
C LEU A 133 -16.81 -5.94 9.95
N GLU A 134 -15.61 -6.10 9.39
CA GLU A 134 -15.38 -6.14 7.94
C GLU A 134 -15.95 -4.90 7.20
N GLN A 135 -15.89 -3.71 7.85
CA GLN A 135 -16.51 -2.48 7.36
C GLN A 135 -15.58 -1.28 7.46
N PRO A 136 -15.68 -0.32 6.51
CA PRO A 136 -15.02 0.97 6.65
C PRO A 136 -15.71 1.79 7.75
N LEU A 137 -14.91 2.50 8.54
CA LEU A 137 -15.37 3.44 9.57
C LEU A 137 -14.93 4.85 9.21
N ALA A 138 -15.88 5.76 9.06
CA ALA A 138 -15.60 7.17 8.80
C ALA A 138 -14.93 7.84 10.00
N GLY A 139 -13.95 8.74 9.74
CA GLY A 139 -13.32 9.55 10.78
C GLY A 139 -12.43 8.78 11.76
N ALA A 140 -12.01 7.56 11.41
CA ALA A 140 -11.24 6.69 12.30
C ALA A 140 -9.77 7.11 12.45
N ILE A 141 -9.20 7.80 11.45
CA ILE A 141 -7.78 8.12 11.39
C ILE A 141 -7.59 9.65 11.35
N PRO A 142 -7.13 10.27 12.44
CA PRO A 142 -6.79 11.68 12.43
C PRO A 142 -5.40 11.89 11.81
N VAL A 143 -5.30 12.76 10.81
CA VAL A 143 -4.06 13.25 10.24
C VAL A 143 -3.86 14.70 10.69
N PRO A 144 -2.98 14.94 11.65
CA PRO A 144 -2.84 16.27 12.25
C PRO A 144 -2.03 17.23 11.33
N PRO A 145 -2.13 18.54 11.55
CA PRO A 145 -1.39 19.55 10.78
C PRO A 145 0.13 19.33 10.77
N GLU A 146 0.69 18.82 11.85
CA GLU A 146 2.12 18.57 12.02
C GLU A 146 2.63 17.40 11.16
N ALA A 147 1.74 16.53 10.67
CA ALA A 147 2.14 15.41 9.81
C ALA A 147 2.76 15.94 8.51
N ARG A 148 4.03 15.62 8.30
CA ARG A 148 4.81 16.01 7.13
C ARG A 148 4.76 14.96 6.02
N LEU A 149 4.51 13.71 6.39
CA LEU A 149 4.39 12.59 5.48
C LEU A 149 3.08 11.82 5.76
N VAL A 150 2.34 11.53 4.72
CA VAL A 150 1.27 10.52 4.75
C VAL A 150 1.78 9.30 4.00
N VAL A 151 1.79 8.15 4.68
CA VAL A 151 2.02 6.85 4.06
C VAL A 151 0.65 6.22 3.81
N THR A 152 0.32 6.01 2.54
CA THR A 152 -0.90 5.33 2.14
C THR A 152 -0.55 4.02 1.46
N GLU A 153 -1.35 2.98 1.66
CA GLU A 153 -1.09 1.70 1.04
C GLU A 153 -2.36 1.07 0.48
N GLY A 154 -2.19 0.23 -0.53
CA GLY A 154 -3.29 -0.48 -1.15
C GLY A 154 -2.94 -1.18 -2.45
N ASN A 155 -3.84 -2.05 -2.90
CA ASN A 155 -3.62 -2.85 -4.09
C ASN A 155 -3.63 -2.01 -5.37
N TYR A 156 -4.46 -0.95 -5.44
CA TYR A 156 -4.85 -0.30 -6.69
C TYR A 156 -4.27 1.10 -6.92
N LEU A 157 -3.26 1.51 -6.13
CA LEU A 157 -2.67 2.86 -6.21
C LEU A 157 -2.06 3.20 -7.57
N LEU A 158 -1.69 2.17 -8.34
CA LEU A 158 -1.06 2.30 -9.65
C LEU A 158 -2.01 1.95 -10.82
N LEU A 159 -3.29 1.62 -10.55
CA LEU A 159 -4.25 1.38 -11.63
C LEU A 159 -4.52 2.68 -12.39
N ARG A 160 -4.58 2.56 -13.73
CA ARG A 160 -4.76 3.68 -14.66
C ARG A 160 -6.16 3.76 -15.26
N GLU A 161 -7.10 2.98 -14.73
CA GLU A 161 -8.46 2.89 -15.25
C GLU A 161 -9.47 3.57 -14.34
N GLY A 162 -10.50 4.14 -14.94
CA GLY A 162 -11.60 4.77 -14.22
C GLY A 162 -11.15 5.82 -13.21
N SER A 163 -11.75 5.83 -12.02
CA SER A 163 -11.40 6.76 -10.94
C SER A 163 -10.05 6.46 -10.29
N TRP A 164 -9.52 5.24 -10.42
CA TRP A 164 -8.19 4.88 -9.92
C TRP A 164 -7.06 5.67 -10.60
N ALA A 165 -7.24 6.05 -11.88
CA ALA A 165 -6.27 6.89 -12.58
C ALA A 165 -5.98 8.24 -11.91
N ARG A 166 -6.86 8.69 -11.00
CA ARG A 166 -6.71 9.93 -10.24
C ARG A 166 -5.80 9.79 -9.02
N VAL A 167 -5.53 8.57 -8.57
CA VAL A 167 -4.78 8.29 -7.33
C VAL A 167 -3.29 8.57 -7.51
N ARG A 168 -2.66 7.99 -8.55
CA ARG A 168 -1.21 8.14 -8.78
C ARG A 168 -0.74 9.61 -8.85
N PRO A 169 -1.46 10.54 -9.50
CA PRO A 169 -1.08 11.95 -9.52
C PRO A 169 -1.07 12.64 -8.15
N CYS A 170 -1.78 12.10 -7.16
CA CYS A 170 -1.78 12.62 -5.78
C CYS A 170 -0.56 12.18 -4.97
N LEU A 171 0.28 11.26 -5.46
CA LEU A 171 1.38 10.65 -4.73
C LEU A 171 2.72 11.16 -5.23
N ASP A 172 3.64 11.50 -4.31
CA ASP A 172 4.99 11.97 -4.63
C ASP A 172 5.87 10.80 -5.10
N GLU A 173 5.79 9.66 -4.39
CA GLU A 173 6.37 8.39 -4.81
C GLU A 173 5.40 7.25 -4.58
N VAL A 174 5.56 6.16 -5.36
CA VAL A 174 4.87 4.89 -5.12
C VAL A 174 5.90 3.76 -5.13
N TRP A 175 5.94 3.02 -4.02
CA TRP A 175 6.76 1.83 -3.88
C TRP A 175 5.90 0.59 -4.11
N PHE A 176 6.44 -0.41 -4.79
CA PHE A 176 5.73 -1.66 -5.06
C PHE A 176 6.35 -2.79 -4.24
N CYS A 177 5.59 -3.34 -3.29
CA CYS A 177 5.99 -4.53 -2.53
C CYS A 177 5.87 -5.78 -3.40
N GLU A 178 7.00 -6.44 -3.62
CA GLU A 178 7.08 -7.69 -4.36
C GLU A 178 7.28 -8.87 -3.40
N VAL A 179 6.57 -9.96 -3.64
CA VAL A 179 6.65 -11.18 -2.83
C VAL A 179 6.53 -12.38 -3.75
N ALA A 180 7.21 -13.48 -3.42
CA ALA A 180 7.06 -14.73 -4.14
C ALA A 180 5.62 -15.25 -4.03
N GLU A 181 5.09 -15.83 -5.09
CA GLU A 181 3.69 -16.22 -5.18
C GLU A 181 3.29 -17.25 -4.13
N ASP A 182 4.12 -18.25 -3.90
CA ASP A 182 3.92 -19.27 -2.88
C ASP A 182 3.84 -18.69 -1.47
N GLU A 183 4.71 -17.75 -1.14
CA GLU A 183 4.70 -17.06 0.14
C GLU A 183 3.47 -16.16 0.29
N ARG A 184 3.07 -15.48 -0.79
CA ARG A 184 1.86 -14.66 -0.84
C ARG A 184 0.61 -15.49 -0.53
N ILE A 185 0.46 -16.63 -1.25
CA ILE A 185 -0.66 -17.57 -1.08
C ILE A 185 -0.69 -18.08 0.36
N ARG A 186 0.46 -18.54 0.89
CA ARG A 186 0.58 -19.04 2.26
C ARG A 186 0.11 -17.99 3.28
N ARG A 187 0.55 -16.74 3.15
CA ARG A 187 0.15 -15.64 4.05
C ARG A 187 -1.34 -15.33 3.98
N LEU A 188 -1.91 -15.35 2.77
CA LEU A 188 -3.33 -15.06 2.58
C LEU A 188 -4.22 -16.15 3.14
N VAL A 189 -3.88 -17.43 2.91
CA VAL A 189 -4.63 -18.56 3.49
C VAL A 189 -4.62 -18.47 5.00
N ALA A 190 -3.44 -18.33 5.62
CA ALA A 190 -3.32 -18.18 7.07
C ALA A 190 -4.15 -17.01 7.62
N ARG A 191 -4.15 -15.87 6.93
CA ARG A 191 -4.95 -14.70 7.32
C ARG A 191 -6.45 -14.98 7.24
N HIS A 192 -6.93 -15.64 6.19
CA HIS A 192 -8.35 -15.97 6.06
C HIS A 192 -8.82 -16.98 7.13
N GLU A 193 -7.95 -17.92 7.51
CA GLU A 193 -8.20 -18.86 8.62
C GLU A 193 -8.25 -18.13 9.96
N GLU A 194 -7.35 -17.21 10.23
CA GLU A 194 -7.34 -16.38 11.45
C GLU A 194 -8.64 -15.59 11.62
N PHE A 195 -9.25 -15.15 10.50
CA PHE A 195 -10.55 -14.48 10.48
C PHE A 195 -11.74 -15.42 10.32
N GLY A 196 -11.57 -16.72 10.59
CA GLY A 196 -12.65 -17.68 10.77
C GLY A 196 -13.11 -18.39 9.51
N LYS A 197 -12.40 -18.32 8.38
CA LYS A 197 -12.71 -19.17 7.23
C LYS A 197 -12.13 -20.57 7.44
N GLU A 198 -12.91 -21.58 7.08
CA GLU A 198 -12.41 -22.94 6.97
C GLU A 198 -11.31 -23.04 5.89
N HIS A 199 -10.32 -23.93 6.09
CA HIS A 199 -9.14 -24.06 5.22
C HIS A 199 -9.47 -24.15 3.73
N GLU A 200 -10.38 -25.06 3.36
CA GLU A 200 -10.76 -25.25 1.95
C GLU A 200 -11.40 -23.99 1.33
N ALA A 201 -12.23 -23.28 2.12
CA ALA A 201 -12.85 -22.04 1.71
C ALA A 201 -11.83 -20.90 1.59
N ALA A 202 -10.84 -20.85 2.49
CA ALA A 202 -9.74 -19.90 2.45
C ALA A 202 -8.88 -20.11 1.20
N VAL A 203 -8.48 -21.35 0.91
CA VAL A 203 -7.72 -21.71 -0.30
C VAL A 203 -8.49 -21.36 -1.57
N ALA A 204 -9.78 -21.72 -1.65
CA ALA A 204 -10.62 -21.41 -2.80
C ALA A 204 -10.74 -19.90 -3.04
N TRP A 205 -10.88 -19.11 -1.97
CA TRP A 205 -10.94 -17.64 -2.07
C TRP A 205 -9.62 -17.04 -2.56
N VAL A 206 -8.50 -17.51 -2.00
CA VAL A 206 -7.16 -17.03 -2.35
C VAL A 206 -6.82 -17.34 -3.81
N LEU A 207 -7.09 -18.57 -4.27
CA LEU A 207 -6.83 -18.98 -5.65
C LEU A 207 -7.85 -18.42 -6.66
N GLY A 208 -8.98 -17.93 -6.19
CA GLY A 208 -10.01 -17.28 -7.01
C GLY A 208 -9.89 -15.76 -6.98
N SER A 209 -10.57 -15.12 -6.04
CA SER A 209 -10.69 -13.65 -5.97
C SER A 209 -9.36 -12.95 -5.72
N ASP A 210 -8.57 -13.43 -4.74
CA ASP A 210 -7.29 -12.80 -4.41
C ASP A 210 -6.26 -12.97 -5.54
N GLN A 211 -6.26 -14.12 -6.24
CA GLN A 211 -5.37 -14.36 -7.39
C GLN A 211 -5.72 -13.44 -8.54
N HIS A 212 -7.00 -13.31 -8.89
CA HIS A 212 -7.43 -12.39 -9.95
C HIS A 212 -6.99 -10.95 -9.67
N ASN A 213 -7.15 -10.50 -8.42
CA ASN A 213 -6.68 -9.18 -8.01
C ASN A 213 -5.15 -9.07 -8.05
N ALA A 214 -4.42 -10.12 -7.67
CA ALA A 214 -2.96 -10.15 -7.72
C ALA A 214 -2.43 -10.04 -9.15
N ASP A 215 -3.03 -10.77 -10.09
CA ASP A 215 -2.66 -10.73 -11.51
C ASP A 215 -2.85 -9.33 -12.08
N LEU A 216 -3.98 -8.68 -11.78
CA LEU A 216 -4.24 -7.30 -12.18
C LEU A 216 -3.19 -6.34 -11.59
N VAL A 217 -2.92 -6.44 -10.30
CA VAL A 217 -1.95 -5.57 -9.60
C VAL A 217 -0.53 -5.78 -10.12
N ALA A 218 -0.14 -7.01 -10.44
CA ALA A 218 1.18 -7.31 -10.98
C ALA A 218 1.47 -6.56 -12.29
N THR A 219 0.46 -6.32 -13.14
CA THR A 219 0.61 -5.52 -14.38
C THR A 219 1.02 -4.08 -14.11
N THR A 220 0.77 -3.57 -12.91
CA THR A 220 1.03 -2.16 -12.52
C THR A 220 2.43 -1.92 -11.99
N ARG A 221 3.19 -2.97 -11.68
CA ARG A 221 4.55 -2.92 -11.09
C ARG A 221 5.49 -1.98 -11.85
N GLN A 222 5.41 -1.97 -13.17
CA GLN A 222 6.26 -1.16 -14.05
C GLN A 222 6.09 0.36 -13.87
N TRP A 223 5.04 0.82 -13.19
CA TRP A 223 4.74 2.24 -12.94
C TRP A 223 5.11 2.70 -11.53
N ALA A 224 5.75 1.81 -10.75
CA ALA A 224 6.29 2.16 -9.44
C ALA A 224 7.63 2.89 -9.57
N ASP A 225 7.89 3.80 -8.62
CA ASP A 225 9.16 4.53 -8.53
C ASP A 225 10.26 3.69 -7.87
N LEU A 226 9.85 2.70 -7.07
CA LEU A 226 10.73 1.76 -6.39
C LEU A 226 10.04 0.39 -6.25
N VAL A 227 10.78 -0.68 -6.49
CA VAL A 227 10.33 -2.04 -6.15
C VAL A 227 11.04 -2.47 -4.86
N VAL A 228 10.23 -2.83 -3.86
CA VAL A 228 10.70 -3.30 -2.56
C VAL A 228 10.53 -4.82 -2.53
N PRO A 229 11.61 -5.61 -2.57
CA PRO A 229 11.52 -7.06 -2.54
C PRO A 229 11.04 -7.56 -1.18
N ALA A 230 10.36 -8.71 -1.18
CA ALA A 230 10.00 -9.38 0.07
C ALA A 230 11.25 -9.74 0.88
N GLY A 231 11.12 -9.67 2.20
CA GLY A 231 12.22 -10.05 3.09
C GLY A 231 13.19 -8.91 3.42
N VAL A 232 12.78 -7.65 3.19
CA VAL A 232 13.47 -6.52 3.85
C VAL A 232 13.56 -6.85 5.34
N PRO A 233 14.77 -7.05 5.89
CA PRO A 233 14.91 -7.31 7.31
C PRO A 233 14.35 -6.11 8.07
N LEU A 234 13.20 -6.33 8.72
CA LEU A 234 12.61 -5.30 9.55
C LEU A 234 13.33 -5.36 10.91
N PRO A 235 13.73 -4.22 11.49
CA PRO A 235 14.34 -4.24 12.82
C PRO A 235 13.40 -4.97 13.79
N VAL A 236 13.99 -5.87 14.60
CA VAL A 236 13.26 -6.54 15.69
C VAL A 236 12.95 -5.46 16.72
N SER A 237 11.69 -5.31 17.05
CA SER A 237 11.20 -4.44 18.12
C SER A 237 11.64 -4.93 19.48
#